data_16b4f22c642a7e7b34ac09f95d718db7
#
_entry.id   16b4f22c642a7e7b34ac09f95d718db7
#
_cell.length_a   1.000
_cell.length_b   1.000
_cell.length_c   1.000
_cell.angle_alpha   90.00
_cell.angle_beta   90.00
_cell.angle_gamma   90.00
#
_symmetry.space_group_name_H-M   'P 1'
#
loop_
_entity.id
_entity.type
_entity.pdbx_description
1 polymer ?
#
loop_
_entity_poly.entity_id
_entity_poly.type
_entity_poly.pdbx_seq_one_letter_code
_entity_poly.pdbx_strand_id
1 'polypeptide(L)'
;MLRILIVEDSPAMRLYVRGALEGAPELGDDLEIVEAASGFDALRLLPRNTYDLVITDINMPDINGLELIRFVRQSAHLAAVGLLVISTQSSERDRARSLALGADEFLAKPFAPDQLLGTVAKCLSTRRSRIPGDEVRPARESGTFGAASASKPPREGGV
;
A
#
# COMPACT_ATOMS: atom_id res chain seq x y z
N MET A 1 10.06 -11.00 2.96
CA MET A 1 9.46 -10.33 4.13
C MET A 1 8.38 -9.35 3.71
N LEU A 2 7.29 -9.32 4.46
CA LEU A 2 6.18 -8.40 4.19
C LEU A 2 6.15 -7.33 5.29
N ARG A 3 6.22 -6.07 4.91
CA ARG A 3 6.22 -4.97 5.88
C ARG A 3 4.99 -4.09 5.67
N ILE A 4 4.21 -3.94 6.72
CA ILE A 4 2.94 -3.20 6.69
C ILE A 4 3.00 -2.06 7.71
N LEU A 5 2.62 -0.86 7.28
CA LEU A 5 2.50 0.30 8.17
C LEU A 5 1.02 0.53 8.47
N ILE A 6 0.69 0.60 9.75
CA ILE A 6 -0.67 0.94 10.20
C ILE A 6 -0.65 2.36 10.72
N VAL A 7 -1.46 3.23 10.13
CA VAL A 7 -1.56 4.64 10.54
C VAL A 7 -2.96 4.86 11.10
N GLU A 8 -3.04 4.98 12.43
CA GLU A 8 -4.33 5.04 13.11
C GLU A 8 -4.12 5.67 14.49
N ASP A 9 -4.87 6.72 14.81
CA ASP A 9 -4.70 7.40 16.09
C ASP A 9 -5.40 6.68 17.25
N SER A 10 -6.35 5.79 16.98
CA SER A 10 -7.01 5.01 18.03
C SER A 10 -6.15 3.80 18.40
N PRO A 11 -5.67 3.72 19.66
CA PRO A 11 -4.89 2.55 20.08
C PRO A 11 -5.68 1.24 19.98
N ALA A 12 -6.98 1.28 20.27
CA ALA A 12 -7.82 0.09 20.18
C ALA A 12 -7.93 -0.42 18.74
N MET A 13 -8.09 0.50 17.79
CA MET A 13 -8.18 0.11 16.39
C MET A 13 -6.85 -0.40 15.88
N ARG A 14 -5.74 0.25 16.27
CA ARG A 14 -4.41 -0.25 15.88
C ARG A 14 -4.22 -1.68 16.37
N LEU A 15 -4.59 -1.94 17.61
CA LEU A 15 -4.46 -3.28 18.18
C LEU A 15 -5.33 -4.29 17.43
N TYR A 16 -6.54 -3.89 17.08
CA TYR A 16 -7.47 -4.75 16.36
C TYR A 16 -6.91 -5.13 14.97
N VAL A 17 -6.44 -4.13 14.24
CA VAL A 17 -5.87 -4.35 12.90
C VAL A 17 -4.61 -5.21 13.00
N ARG A 18 -3.72 -4.87 13.92
CA ARG A 18 -2.50 -5.63 14.12
C ARG A 18 -2.79 -7.08 14.45
N GLY A 19 -3.73 -7.31 15.36
CA GLY A 19 -4.10 -8.67 15.76
C GLY A 19 -4.62 -9.50 14.59
N ALA A 20 -5.45 -8.89 13.75
CA ALA A 20 -5.98 -9.59 12.58
C ALA A 20 -4.87 -9.97 11.60
N LEU A 21 -3.91 -9.06 11.39
CA LEU A 21 -2.80 -9.33 10.47
C LEU A 21 -1.87 -10.39 11.02
N GLU A 22 -1.54 -10.31 12.30
CA GLU A 22 -0.63 -11.28 12.92
C GLU A 22 -1.25 -12.66 12.99
N GLY A 23 -2.57 -12.75 13.06
CA GLY A 23 -3.26 -14.01 13.10
C GLY A 23 -3.53 -14.64 11.75
N ALA A 24 -3.01 -14.06 10.66
CA ALA A 24 -3.32 -14.50 9.31
C ALA A 24 -2.17 -15.30 8.70
N PRO A 25 -2.29 -16.64 8.65
CA PRO A 25 -1.21 -17.48 8.09
C PRO A 25 -0.89 -17.14 6.64
N GLU A 26 -1.87 -16.67 5.90
CA GLU A 26 -1.70 -16.33 4.48
C GLU A 26 -0.73 -15.18 4.25
N LEU A 27 -0.42 -14.38 5.27
CA LEU A 27 0.56 -13.31 5.16
C LEU A 27 1.98 -13.78 5.40
N GLY A 28 2.15 -15.04 5.77
CA GLY A 28 3.47 -15.64 5.96
C GLY A 28 4.02 -15.43 7.35
N ASP A 29 5.13 -16.10 7.61
CA ASP A 29 5.77 -16.05 8.93
C ASP A 29 6.70 -14.85 9.08
N ASP A 30 7.05 -14.22 7.98
CA ASP A 30 8.02 -13.14 7.97
C ASP A 30 7.31 -11.79 7.79
N LEU A 31 6.38 -11.52 8.71
CA LEU A 31 5.56 -10.31 8.68
C LEU A 31 6.10 -9.30 9.69
N GLU A 32 6.34 -8.09 9.21
CA GLU A 32 6.73 -6.98 10.08
C GLU A 32 5.66 -5.91 10.05
N ILE A 33 5.15 -5.54 11.21
CA ILE A 33 4.13 -4.51 11.34
C ILE A 33 4.71 -3.31 12.07
N VAL A 34 4.59 -2.14 11.45
CA VAL A 34 5.03 -0.88 12.03
C VAL A 34 3.78 -0.05 12.29
N GLU A 35 3.73 0.67 13.40
CA GLU A 35 2.57 1.47 13.76
C GLU A 35 2.92 2.95 13.83
N ALA A 36 2.02 3.78 13.33
CA ALA A 36 2.10 5.22 13.45
C ALA A 36 0.81 5.69 14.09
N ALA A 37 0.93 6.49 15.14
CA ALA A 37 -0.24 6.98 15.88
C ALA A 37 -0.82 8.25 15.28
N SER A 38 -0.20 8.79 14.25
CA SER A 38 -0.63 10.03 13.62
C SER A 38 -0.08 10.10 12.20
N GLY A 39 -0.61 11.04 11.42
CA GLY A 39 -0.10 11.28 10.08
C GLY A 39 1.34 11.77 10.07
N PHE A 40 1.71 12.61 11.05
CA PHE A 40 3.10 13.08 11.15
C PHE A 40 4.05 11.92 11.44
N ASP A 41 3.65 11.01 12.33
CA ASP A 41 4.45 9.82 12.59
C ASP A 41 4.65 9.01 11.30
N ALA A 42 3.58 8.87 10.52
CA ALA A 42 3.68 8.13 9.25
C ALA A 42 4.65 8.83 8.29
N LEU A 43 4.55 10.14 8.18
CA LEU A 43 5.45 10.90 7.30
C LEU A 43 6.91 10.76 7.71
N ARG A 44 7.16 10.60 9.01
CA ARG A 44 8.50 10.40 9.52
C ARG A 44 9.02 9.01 9.25
N LEU A 45 8.14 8.00 9.28
CA LEU A 45 8.51 6.60 9.12
C LEU A 45 8.63 6.18 7.65
N LEU A 46 7.77 6.72 6.79
CA LEU A 46 7.69 6.28 5.39
C LEU A 46 9.01 6.40 4.63
N PRO A 47 9.78 7.50 4.76
CA PRO A 47 11.03 7.60 4.01
C PRO A 47 12.14 6.68 4.50
N ARG A 48 12.01 6.14 5.69
CA ARG A 48 13.10 5.39 6.33
C ARG A 48 13.13 3.92 5.98
N ASN A 49 12.01 3.40 5.48
CA ASN A 49 11.89 1.98 5.18
C ASN A 49 11.11 1.78 3.89
N THR A 50 11.19 0.59 3.35
CA THR A 50 10.30 0.18 2.27
C THR A 50 9.10 -0.54 2.90
N TYR A 51 7.93 -0.29 2.36
CA TYR A 51 6.70 -0.90 2.84
C TYR A 51 5.97 -1.56 1.67
N ASP A 52 5.29 -2.66 1.96
CA ASP A 52 4.48 -3.33 0.97
C ASP A 52 3.05 -2.81 0.98
N LEU A 53 2.60 -2.39 2.16
CA LEU A 53 1.23 -1.92 2.34
C LEU A 53 1.19 -0.84 3.41
N VAL A 54 0.37 0.19 3.17
CA VAL A 54 0.03 1.19 4.18
C VAL A 54 -1.47 1.10 4.40
N ILE A 55 -1.88 0.94 5.65
CA ILE A 55 -3.28 0.97 6.07
C ILE A 55 -3.46 2.26 6.86
N THR A 56 -4.36 3.13 6.41
CA THR A 56 -4.53 4.42 7.09
C THR A 56 -5.99 4.77 7.29
N ASP A 57 -6.28 5.42 8.42
CA ASP A 57 -7.56 6.07 8.64
C ASP A 57 -7.55 7.41 7.90
N ILE A 58 -8.72 7.95 7.63
CA ILE A 58 -8.86 9.29 7.05
C ILE A 58 -8.82 10.35 8.15
N ASN A 59 -9.56 10.13 9.23
CA ASN A 59 -9.72 11.14 10.29
C ASN A 59 -8.64 11.02 11.34
N MET A 60 -7.66 11.89 11.24
CA MET A 60 -6.60 12.00 12.22
C MET A 60 -6.41 13.47 12.56
N PRO A 61 -6.05 13.81 13.80
CA PRO A 61 -6.05 15.21 14.24
C PRO A 61 -5.01 16.10 13.57
N ASP A 62 -3.91 15.53 13.10
CA ASP A 62 -2.82 16.34 12.54
C ASP A 62 -2.85 16.40 11.01
N ILE A 63 -2.69 15.26 10.37
CA ILE A 63 -2.73 15.15 8.92
C ILE A 63 -3.82 14.17 8.56
N ASN A 64 -4.70 14.61 7.67
CA ASN A 64 -5.78 13.82 7.15
C ASN A 64 -5.23 12.68 6.29
N GLY A 65 -5.86 11.50 6.35
CA GLY A 65 -5.42 10.35 5.57
C GLY A 65 -5.42 10.58 4.08
N LEU A 66 -6.30 11.48 3.58
CA LEU A 66 -6.31 11.81 2.16
C LEU A 66 -5.03 12.52 1.74
N GLU A 67 -4.51 13.39 2.61
CA GLU A 67 -3.23 14.04 2.36
C GLU A 67 -2.08 13.05 2.38
N LEU A 68 -2.17 12.05 3.27
CA LEU A 68 -1.17 11.00 3.34
C LEU A 68 -1.15 10.18 2.05
N ILE A 69 -2.32 9.84 1.51
CA ILE A 69 -2.42 9.12 0.24
C ILE A 69 -1.71 9.91 -0.86
N ARG A 70 -1.98 11.21 -0.92
CA ARG A 70 -1.37 12.07 -1.93
C ARG A 70 0.15 12.08 -1.78
N PHE A 71 0.64 12.23 -0.56
CA PHE A 71 2.07 12.23 -0.31
C PHE A 71 2.71 10.93 -0.81
N VAL A 72 2.11 9.80 -0.47
CA VAL A 72 2.65 8.49 -0.85
C VAL A 72 2.71 8.35 -2.37
N ARG A 73 1.63 8.70 -3.06
CA ARG A 73 1.59 8.54 -4.52
C ARG A 73 2.49 9.50 -5.27
N GLN A 74 2.83 10.64 -4.68
CA GLN A 74 3.73 11.61 -5.30
C GLN A 74 5.20 11.31 -5.01
N SER A 75 5.48 10.43 -4.07
CA SER A 75 6.87 10.07 -3.72
C SER A 75 7.32 8.91 -4.60
N ALA A 76 8.36 9.12 -5.38
CA ALA A 76 8.87 8.08 -6.28
C ALA A 76 9.18 6.78 -5.51
N HIS A 77 9.74 6.92 -4.32
CA HIS A 77 10.09 5.81 -3.46
C HIS A 77 8.89 4.97 -3.01
N LEU A 78 7.72 5.60 -2.90
CA LEU A 78 6.54 4.99 -2.33
C LEU A 78 5.40 4.79 -3.32
N ALA A 79 5.60 5.21 -4.57
CA ALA A 79 4.49 5.30 -5.52
C ALA A 79 3.78 3.98 -5.80
N ALA A 80 4.49 2.85 -5.64
CA ALA A 80 3.92 1.53 -5.94
C ALA A 80 3.36 0.81 -4.71
N VAL A 81 3.49 1.37 -3.51
CA VAL A 81 3.04 0.70 -2.28
C VAL A 81 1.52 0.48 -2.31
N GLY A 82 1.08 -0.62 -1.70
CA GLY A 82 -0.36 -0.84 -1.53
C GLY A 82 -0.93 0.16 -0.54
N LEU A 83 -2.11 0.69 -0.82
CA LEU A 83 -2.78 1.66 0.06
C LEU A 83 -4.20 1.24 0.34
N LEU A 84 -4.48 0.98 1.60
CA LEU A 84 -5.81 0.64 2.10
C LEU A 84 -6.28 1.73 3.05
N VAL A 85 -7.45 2.30 2.78
CA VAL A 85 -8.09 3.27 3.67
C VAL A 85 -9.13 2.56 4.50
N ILE A 86 -9.10 2.77 5.82
CA ILE A 86 -10.14 2.31 6.73
C ILE A 86 -10.76 3.54 7.37
N SER A 87 -12.09 3.60 7.45
CA SER A 87 -12.73 4.81 7.95
C SER A 87 -14.14 4.58 8.41
N THR A 88 -14.54 5.32 9.46
CA THR A 88 -15.95 5.42 9.85
C THR A 88 -16.73 6.31 8.89
N GLN A 89 -16.03 7.17 8.14
CA GLN A 89 -16.68 7.97 7.11
C GLN A 89 -16.78 7.14 5.85
N SER A 90 -17.91 6.48 5.69
CA SER A 90 -18.09 5.49 4.63
C SER A 90 -19.06 5.97 3.54
N SER A 91 -19.24 7.29 3.38
CA SER A 91 -20.07 7.78 2.30
C SER A 91 -19.42 7.44 0.96
N GLU A 92 -20.26 7.31 -0.06
CA GLU A 92 -19.76 7.03 -1.41
C GLU A 92 -18.80 8.12 -1.87
N ARG A 93 -19.03 9.34 -1.43
CA ARG A 93 -18.17 10.47 -1.76
C ARG A 93 -16.76 10.31 -1.19
N ASP A 94 -16.67 9.92 0.09
CA ASP A 94 -15.37 9.74 0.73
C ASP A 94 -14.62 8.57 0.12
N ARG A 95 -15.34 7.51 -0.20
CA ARG A 95 -14.76 6.37 -0.88
C ARG A 95 -14.21 6.78 -2.24
N ALA A 96 -15.00 7.49 -3.03
CA ALA A 96 -14.60 7.93 -4.36
C ALA A 96 -13.38 8.84 -4.31
N ARG A 97 -13.35 9.76 -3.34
CA ARG A 97 -12.22 10.66 -3.18
C ARG A 97 -10.93 9.91 -2.85
N SER A 98 -11.03 8.96 -1.93
CA SER A 98 -9.86 8.15 -1.54
C SER A 98 -9.29 7.40 -2.74
N LEU A 99 -10.16 6.77 -3.50
CA LEU A 99 -9.73 5.99 -4.67
C LEU A 99 -9.17 6.91 -5.75
N ALA A 100 -9.79 8.08 -5.97
CA ALA A 100 -9.31 9.04 -6.96
C ALA A 100 -7.92 9.57 -6.62
N LEU A 101 -7.60 9.69 -5.34
CA LEU A 101 -6.29 10.16 -4.92
C LEU A 101 -5.23 9.07 -4.98
N GLY A 102 -5.62 7.82 -5.15
CA GLY A 102 -4.67 6.74 -5.33
C GLY A 102 -4.75 5.61 -4.33
N ALA A 103 -5.74 5.57 -3.44
CA ALA A 103 -5.94 4.41 -2.59
C ALA A 103 -6.36 3.23 -3.46
N ASP A 104 -5.90 2.04 -3.10
CA ASP A 104 -6.25 0.84 -3.83
C ASP A 104 -7.60 0.29 -3.39
N GLU A 105 -7.89 0.39 -2.09
CA GLU A 105 -9.14 -0.12 -1.52
C GLU A 105 -9.59 0.77 -0.38
N PHE A 106 -10.88 0.71 -0.11
CA PHE A 106 -11.51 1.46 0.98
C PHE A 106 -12.37 0.49 1.78
N LEU A 107 -12.17 0.45 3.09
CA LEU A 107 -12.91 -0.45 3.96
C LEU A 107 -13.59 0.34 5.07
N ALA A 108 -14.92 0.24 5.15
CA ALA A 108 -15.70 0.97 6.15
C ALA A 108 -15.59 0.30 7.51
N LYS A 109 -15.46 1.09 8.56
CA LYS A 109 -15.53 0.61 9.94
C LYS A 109 -17.00 0.57 10.37
N PRO A 110 -17.43 -0.39 11.17
CA PRO A 110 -16.65 -1.54 11.65
C PRO A 110 -16.55 -2.64 10.59
N PHE A 111 -15.51 -3.43 10.69
CA PHE A 111 -15.31 -4.55 9.76
C PHE A 111 -14.85 -5.77 10.54
N ALA A 112 -15.12 -6.95 9.98
CA ALA A 112 -14.64 -8.21 10.54
C ALA A 112 -13.19 -8.46 10.08
N PRO A 113 -12.43 -9.28 10.83
CA PRO A 113 -11.06 -9.61 10.40
C PRO A 113 -10.99 -10.19 9.00
N ASP A 114 -11.96 -11.03 8.61
CA ASP A 114 -11.96 -11.61 7.27
C ASP A 114 -12.10 -10.55 6.17
N GLN A 115 -12.90 -9.52 6.43
CA GLN A 115 -13.06 -8.42 5.48
C GLN A 115 -11.75 -7.66 5.32
N LEU A 116 -11.08 -7.39 6.44
CA LEU A 116 -9.79 -6.72 6.41
C LEU A 116 -8.78 -7.54 5.61
N LEU A 117 -8.67 -8.83 5.91
CA LEU A 117 -7.68 -9.68 5.26
C LEU A 117 -7.94 -9.83 3.77
N GLY A 118 -9.22 -9.93 3.37
CA GLY A 118 -9.57 -9.99 1.96
C GLY A 118 -9.18 -8.73 1.23
N THR A 119 -9.38 -7.57 1.86
CA THR A 119 -9.03 -6.28 1.27
C THR A 119 -7.53 -6.09 1.22
N VAL A 120 -6.82 -6.53 2.25
CA VAL A 120 -5.34 -6.52 2.26
C VAL A 120 -4.80 -7.34 1.10
N ALA A 121 -5.36 -8.52 0.87
CA ALA A 121 -4.92 -9.38 -0.23
C ALA A 121 -5.11 -8.69 -1.57
N LYS A 122 -6.20 -7.96 -1.75
CA LYS A 122 -6.44 -7.21 -3.00
C LYS A 122 -5.40 -6.11 -3.17
N CYS A 123 -5.09 -5.38 -2.11
CA CYS A 123 -4.09 -4.31 -2.18
C CYS A 123 -2.72 -4.85 -2.54
N LEU A 124 -2.33 -5.97 -1.97
CA LEU A 124 -1.04 -6.58 -2.26
C LEU A 124 -0.97 -7.09 -3.69
N SER A 125 -2.07 -7.63 -4.20
CA SER A 125 -2.14 -8.07 -5.58
C SER A 125 -2.02 -6.89 -6.55
N THR A 126 -2.73 -5.81 -6.28
CA THR A 126 -2.66 -4.60 -7.11
C THR A 126 -1.26 -4.01 -7.08
N ARG A 127 -0.64 -3.98 -5.91
CA ARG A 127 0.73 -3.50 -5.77
C ARG A 127 1.70 -4.28 -6.64
N ARG A 128 1.57 -5.60 -6.64
CA ARG A 128 2.44 -6.45 -7.45
C ARG A 128 2.34 -6.11 -8.94
N SER A 129 1.15 -5.80 -9.40
CA SER A 129 0.95 -5.42 -10.79
C SER A 129 1.66 -4.12 -11.16
N ARG A 130 1.93 -3.26 -10.18
CA ARG A 130 2.60 -1.98 -10.41
C ARG A 130 4.11 -2.07 -10.37
N ILE A 131 4.67 -3.18 -9.90
CA ILE A 131 6.12 -3.35 -9.80
C ILE A 131 6.61 -4.02 -11.08
N PRO A 132 7.38 -3.31 -11.92
CA PRO A 132 7.72 -3.85 -13.24
C PRO A 132 8.43 -5.19 -13.23
N GLY A 133 9.32 -5.42 -12.30
CA GLY A 133 10.08 -6.67 -12.28
C GLY A 133 9.25 -7.88 -11.93
N ASP A 134 8.20 -7.71 -11.17
CA ASP A 134 7.39 -8.82 -10.69
C ASP A 134 6.60 -9.48 -11.81
N GLU A 135 6.16 -8.71 -12.77
CA GLU A 135 5.37 -9.25 -13.87
C GLU A 135 6.17 -10.14 -14.78
N VAL A 136 7.42 -9.79 -14.95
CA VAL A 136 8.28 -10.47 -15.91
C VAL A 136 8.79 -11.80 -15.37
N ARG A 137 8.98 -11.84 -14.10
CA ARG A 137 9.66 -12.94 -13.44
C ARG A 137 9.03 -14.30 -13.67
N PRO A 138 7.74 -14.45 -13.59
CA PRO A 138 7.15 -15.77 -13.77
C PRO A 138 7.25 -16.31 -15.18
N ALA A 139 7.36 -15.44 -16.12
CA ALA A 139 7.46 -15.87 -17.47
C ALA A 139 8.86 -16.13 -17.84
N ARG A 140 9.42 -16.19 -18.05
CA ARG A 140 10.54 -15.91 -18.28
C ARG A 140 11.52 -16.14 -18.51
N GLU A 141 11.30 -15.88 -18.85
CA GLU A 141 12.18 -15.82 -18.97
C GLU A 141 12.69 -15.43 -19.51
N SER A 142 12.14 -15.04 -20.20
CA SER A 142 12.64 -14.54 -20.60
C SER A 142 13.04 -13.87 -20.93
N GLY A 143 12.75 -13.56 -21.39
CA GLY A 143 13.09 -12.69 -21.59
C GLY A 143 13.35 -12.12 -22.06
N THR A 144 13.09 -11.91 -22.61
CA THR A 144 13.36 -10.97 -22.77
C THR A 144 13.62 -10.20 -22.87
N PHE A 145 13.32 -9.93 -23.21
CA PHE A 145 13.67 -8.76 -23.01
C PHE A 145 14.08 -8.28 -23.03
N GLY A 146 13.87 -8.29 -23.43
CA GLY A 146 14.26 -7.29 -23.29
C GLY A 146 14.64 -6.87 -23.57
N ALA A 147 14.54 -6.84 -24.11
CA ALA A 147 14.96 -6.03 -24.17
C ALA A 147 15.09 -5.65 -24.42
N ALA A 148 14.87 -5.69 -24.79
CA ALA A 148 15.13 -4.96 -24.82
C ALA A 148 15.24 -4.54 -25.07
N SER A 149 15.03 -4.59 -25.49
CA SER A 149 15.33 -3.84 -25.55
C SER A 149 15.54 -3.36 -25.81
N ALA A 150 15.32 -3.44 -26.20
CA ALA A 150 15.70 -2.68 -26.32
C ALA A 150 16.00 -2.08 -26.67
N SER A 151 15.89 -2.11 -27.05
CA SER A 151 16.43 -1.33 -27.18
C SER A 151 16.88 -0.78 -27.59
N LYS A 152 16.87 -0.88 -27.93
CA LYS A 152 17.47 -0.18 -28.27
C LYS A 152 17.89 0.50 -28.64
N PRO A 153 17.85 0.44 -28.98
CA PRO A 153 18.49 1.11 -29.30
C PRO A 153 18.74 1.79 -29.77
N PRO A 154 18.81 2.02 -30.08
CA PRO A 154 19.33 2.72 -30.43
C PRO A 154 19.67 3.31 -30.75
N ARG A 155 19.76 3.57 -31.10
CA ARG A 155 20.33 4.19 -31.35
C ARG A 155 20.91 4.67 -31.73
N GLU A 156 20.85 4.52 -32.03
CA GLU A 156 21.49 4.91 -32.39
C GLU A 156 21.83 5.49 -32.83
N GLY A 157 21.43 5.58 -33.03
CA GLY A 157 21.74 6.30 -33.37
C GLY A 157 22.17 6.81 -33.83
N GLY A 158 22.14 6.88 -34.09
CA GLY A 158 22.56 7.56 -34.39
C GLY A 158 23.04 7.80 -34.74
N VAL A 159 23.08 7.73 -34.98
CA VAL A 159 23.61 7.89 -35.26
C VAL A 159 24.05 8.01 -35.44
#